data_49671cb142e34f88f18e4f45be35aa50
#
_entry.id   49671cb142e34f88f18e4f45be35aa50
#
_cell.length_a   1.000
_cell.length_b   1.000
_cell.length_c   1.000
_cell.angle_alpha   90.00
_cell.angle_beta   90.00
_cell.angle_gamma   90.00
#
_symmetry.space_group_name_H-M   'P 1'
#
loop_
_entity.id
_entity.type
_entity.pdbx_description
1 polymer ?
#
loop_
_entity_poly.entity_id
_entity_poly.type
_entity_poly.pdbx_seq_one_letter_code
_entity_poly.pdbx_strand_id
1 'polypeptide(L)'
;MKFLSPSSLIKTLLILFLAGSVSAAKDPKFYIPEAPVIGAAAYIILDHNSGKVIAENNSDERRAPASLAKLMTSYVIFQRIKGEFISLDDEVKISEKAWKTGGSRSFIEVGKLIKLKDLLMGMIIQSGNDASVALAEHVAGSEGTFVLFMNEYALDLGMSNTNFENASGLPNDNQYTTANDIAILSSAIIREFPDYYKWYSQKEFTYNDIKQNNRNKLLWSDATVDGLKTGYTKKAGYCLVTSANRVGMRLISIVLGSNSPTIRVSETQKLLDYGFRFFETQSINDISQQVPVFKSEKNTIKVGVIDSSYLTLPRNQFRYTTQTIHLYQKLVAPIELGDNVGELVLSFKDEVLARMPLVALEDAPESGFFARMVDSIKMLF
;
A
#
# COMPACT_ATOMS: atom_id res chain seq x y z
N MET A 1 -96.20 18.62 -30.39
CA MET A 1 -95.72 18.14 -29.11
C MET A 1 -94.92 16.84 -29.37
N LYS A 2 -93.59 16.91 -29.47
CA LYS A 2 -92.72 15.73 -29.39
C LYS A 2 -91.39 16.23 -28.84
N PHE A 3 -90.99 15.76 -27.67
CA PHE A 3 -89.77 16.07 -26.97
C PHE A 3 -88.58 15.28 -27.61
N LEU A 4 -87.54 15.95 -27.93
CA LEU A 4 -86.29 15.38 -28.36
C LEU A 4 -85.38 15.17 -27.13
N SER A 5 -84.87 13.99 -26.95
CA SER A 5 -83.85 13.63 -25.95
C SER A 5 -82.46 14.00 -26.42
N PRO A 6 -81.54 14.46 -25.57
CA PRO A 6 -80.19 14.73 -25.94
C PRO A 6 -79.32 13.47 -25.86
N SER A 7 -78.64 13.13 -26.94
CA SER A 7 -77.67 12.08 -27.02
C SER A 7 -76.33 12.51 -26.38
N SER A 8 -75.91 11.72 -25.40
CA SER A 8 -74.63 11.81 -24.70
C SER A 8 -73.49 11.42 -25.65
N LEU A 9 -72.63 12.37 -26.00
CA LEU A 9 -71.30 12.10 -26.65
C LEU A 9 -70.29 11.65 -25.62
N ILE A 10 -70.00 10.36 -25.57
CA ILE A 10 -68.85 9.80 -24.81
C ILE A 10 -67.61 10.00 -25.70
N LYS A 11 -66.75 10.96 -25.32
CA LYS A 11 -65.43 11.11 -25.91
C LYS A 11 -64.47 10.06 -25.27
N THR A 12 -64.19 8.99 -25.97
CA THR A 12 -63.17 8.02 -25.63
C THR A 12 -61.82 8.63 -25.85
N LEU A 13 -61.07 8.96 -24.80
CA LEU A 13 -59.71 9.44 -24.85
C LEU A 13 -58.81 8.21 -24.99
N LEU A 14 -58.28 8.00 -26.19
CA LEU A 14 -57.31 6.95 -26.48
C LEU A 14 -55.91 7.41 -26.00
N ILE A 15 -55.51 6.93 -24.83
CA ILE A 15 -54.13 7.16 -24.34
C ILE A 15 -53.22 6.18 -25.07
N LEU A 16 -52.46 6.66 -26.03
CA LEU A 16 -51.36 5.93 -26.67
C LEU A 16 -50.22 5.83 -25.64
N PHE A 17 -50.03 4.68 -25.02
CA PHE A 17 -48.80 4.35 -24.31
C PHE A 17 -47.71 4.11 -25.39
N LEU A 18 -46.83 5.10 -25.62
CA LEU A 18 -45.56 4.88 -26.25
C LEU A 18 -44.69 4.07 -25.29
N ALA A 19 -44.69 2.75 -25.42
CA ALA A 19 -43.68 1.89 -24.83
C ALA A 19 -42.34 2.20 -25.54
N GLY A 20 -41.65 3.20 -25.05
CA GLY A 20 -40.24 3.42 -25.39
C GLY A 20 -39.47 2.18 -25.00
N SER A 21 -38.98 1.45 -25.99
CA SER A 21 -38.01 0.37 -25.76
C SER A 21 -36.81 0.96 -25.06
N VAL A 22 -36.72 0.81 -23.75
CA VAL A 22 -35.49 1.06 -23.00
C VAL A 22 -34.52 -0.01 -23.53
N SER A 23 -33.69 0.40 -24.47
CA SER A 23 -32.58 -0.43 -24.90
C SER A 23 -31.73 -0.71 -23.65
N ALA A 24 -31.79 -1.94 -23.16
CA ALA A 24 -30.93 -2.35 -22.07
C ALA A 24 -29.49 -2.11 -22.55
N ALA A 25 -28.85 -1.08 -21.99
CA ALA A 25 -27.45 -0.82 -22.26
C ALA A 25 -26.68 -2.10 -21.99
N LYS A 26 -25.97 -2.61 -22.99
CA LYS A 26 -25.14 -3.80 -22.79
C LYS A 26 -24.21 -3.51 -21.62
N ASP A 27 -24.22 -4.38 -20.64
CA ASP A 27 -23.35 -4.30 -19.48
C ASP A 27 -21.87 -4.08 -19.91
N PRO A 28 -21.19 -3.12 -19.33
CA PRO A 28 -19.80 -2.88 -19.66
C PRO A 28 -18.96 -4.13 -19.31
N LYS A 29 -18.17 -4.59 -20.25
CA LYS A 29 -17.17 -5.63 -20.01
C LYS A 29 -15.84 -4.94 -19.72
N PHE A 30 -15.31 -5.14 -18.52
CA PHE A 30 -13.96 -4.69 -18.18
C PHE A 30 -12.97 -5.75 -18.67
N TYR A 31 -12.27 -5.43 -19.76
CA TYR A 31 -11.25 -6.32 -20.31
C TYR A 31 -9.89 -5.92 -19.77
N ILE A 32 -9.32 -6.76 -18.89
CA ILE A 32 -7.94 -6.65 -18.44
C ILE A 32 -7.14 -7.66 -19.25
N PRO A 33 -6.18 -7.20 -20.08
CA PRO A 33 -5.27 -8.13 -20.74
C PRO A 33 -4.47 -8.93 -19.72
N GLU A 34 -3.97 -10.08 -20.15
CA GLU A 34 -3.00 -10.83 -19.34
C GLU A 34 -1.81 -9.95 -18.97
N ALA A 35 -1.23 -10.20 -17.79
CA ALA A 35 -0.05 -9.49 -17.33
C ALA A 35 1.11 -9.73 -18.33
N PRO A 36 1.97 -8.72 -18.54
CA PRO A 36 3.07 -8.85 -19.48
C PRO A 36 4.05 -9.94 -19.01
N VAL A 37 4.60 -10.67 -19.98
CA VAL A 37 5.72 -11.59 -19.71
C VAL A 37 6.93 -10.77 -19.32
N ILE A 38 7.51 -11.09 -18.16
CA ILE A 38 8.62 -10.37 -17.53
C ILE A 38 9.90 -11.23 -17.57
N GLY A 39 10.99 -10.65 -18.09
CA GLY A 39 12.31 -11.26 -18.17
C GLY A 39 13.04 -11.26 -16.81
N ALA A 40 12.41 -11.84 -15.79
CA ALA A 40 12.94 -11.99 -14.44
C ALA A 40 12.57 -13.35 -13.85
N ALA A 41 13.31 -13.81 -12.86
CA ALA A 41 13.03 -15.10 -12.22
C ALA A 41 11.80 -15.03 -11.31
N ALA A 42 11.59 -13.92 -10.62
CA ALA A 42 10.41 -13.67 -9.79
C ALA A 42 10.03 -12.20 -9.84
N TYR A 43 8.75 -11.90 -9.74
CA TYR A 43 8.27 -10.53 -9.62
C TYR A 43 6.91 -10.45 -8.91
N ILE A 44 6.61 -9.28 -8.39
CA ILE A 44 5.29 -8.87 -7.92
C ILE A 44 5.10 -7.38 -8.18
N ILE A 45 3.88 -7.00 -8.54
CA ILE A 45 3.43 -5.60 -8.52
C ILE A 45 2.12 -5.51 -7.78
N LEU A 46 2.04 -4.56 -6.86
CA LEU A 46 0.84 -4.34 -6.04
C LEU A 46 0.57 -2.85 -5.85
N ASP A 47 -0.68 -2.54 -5.56
CA ASP A 47 -1.05 -1.21 -5.06
C ASP A 47 -0.73 -1.10 -3.58
N HIS A 48 0.04 -0.08 -3.21
CA HIS A 48 0.48 0.14 -1.83
C HIS A 48 -0.68 0.42 -0.88
N ASN A 49 -1.68 1.18 -1.34
CA ASN A 49 -2.75 1.66 -0.46
C ASN A 49 -3.76 0.55 -0.14
N SER A 50 -4.18 -0.22 -1.16
CA SER A 50 -5.17 -1.29 -0.99
C SER A 50 -4.56 -2.66 -0.68
N GLY A 51 -3.25 -2.83 -0.89
CA GLY A 51 -2.57 -4.13 -0.83
C GLY A 51 -2.90 -5.08 -1.99
N LYS A 52 -3.69 -4.63 -2.99
CA LYS A 52 -4.10 -5.47 -4.12
C LYS A 52 -2.90 -5.87 -4.98
N VAL A 53 -2.61 -7.15 -5.04
CA VAL A 53 -1.67 -7.71 -6.01
C VAL A 53 -2.29 -7.61 -7.40
N ILE A 54 -1.58 -6.94 -8.32
CA ILE A 54 -2.01 -6.70 -9.70
C ILE A 54 -1.47 -7.78 -10.63
N ALA A 55 -0.22 -8.15 -10.46
CA ALA A 55 0.41 -9.25 -11.17
C ALA A 55 1.61 -9.79 -10.39
N GLU A 56 1.84 -11.09 -10.50
CA GLU A 56 2.97 -11.76 -9.86
C GLU A 56 3.39 -13.01 -10.61
N ASN A 57 4.62 -13.43 -10.40
CA ASN A 57 5.11 -14.74 -10.83
C ASN A 57 6.24 -15.17 -9.90
N ASN A 58 6.17 -16.40 -9.38
CA ASN A 58 7.13 -16.95 -8.43
C ASN A 58 7.39 -16.02 -7.22
N SER A 59 6.38 -15.24 -6.80
CA SER A 59 6.54 -14.16 -5.81
C SER A 59 7.01 -14.67 -4.45
N ASP A 60 6.73 -15.94 -4.10
CA ASP A 60 7.15 -16.60 -2.85
C ASP A 60 8.39 -17.50 -3.02
N GLU A 61 9.03 -17.50 -4.22
CA GLU A 61 10.27 -18.24 -4.43
C GLU A 61 11.42 -17.58 -3.64
N ARG A 62 12.09 -18.38 -2.78
CA ARG A 62 13.26 -17.93 -2.00
C ARG A 62 14.44 -17.64 -2.89
N ARG A 63 14.95 -16.43 -2.82
CA ARG A 63 16.09 -15.95 -3.61
C ARG A 63 17.06 -15.16 -2.74
N ALA A 64 18.31 -15.08 -3.16
CA ALA A 64 19.28 -14.22 -2.48
C ALA A 64 18.87 -12.75 -2.59
N PRO A 65 18.80 -11.98 -1.47
CA PRO A 65 18.32 -10.60 -1.45
C PRO A 65 19.28 -9.63 -2.12
N ALA A 66 20.58 -9.94 -2.18
CA ALA A 66 21.59 -8.96 -2.53
C ALA A 66 21.41 -7.67 -1.71
N SER A 67 21.73 -6.50 -2.26
CA SER A 67 21.56 -5.22 -1.55
C SER A 67 20.11 -4.80 -1.26
N LEU A 68 19.10 -5.63 -1.56
CA LEU A 68 17.75 -5.39 -1.07
C LEU A 68 17.65 -5.61 0.45
N ALA A 69 18.55 -6.39 1.05
CA ALA A 69 18.68 -6.53 2.50
C ALA A 69 18.84 -5.16 3.21
N LYS A 70 19.40 -4.16 2.54
CA LYS A 70 19.56 -2.81 3.08
C LYS A 70 18.22 -2.08 3.31
N LEU A 71 17.14 -2.53 2.71
CA LEU A 71 15.80 -2.04 3.06
C LEU A 71 15.48 -2.41 4.51
N MET A 72 15.76 -3.67 4.93
CA MET A 72 15.60 -4.06 6.32
C MET A 72 16.60 -3.35 7.23
N THR A 73 17.84 -3.18 6.80
CA THR A 73 18.82 -2.37 7.54
C THR A 73 18.32 -0.97 7.80
N SER A 74 17.74 -0.31 6.77
CA SER A 74 17.12 1.00 6.95
C SER A 74 15.92 0.95 7.88
N TYR A 75 15.06 -0.04 7.75
CA TYR A 75 13.86 -0.19 8.57
C TYR A 75 14.21 -0.33 10.05
N VAL A 76 15.17 -1.20 10.40
CA VAL A 76 15.69 -1.34 11.77
C VAL A 76 16.18 -0.01 12.31
N ILE A 77 17.00 0.72 11.54
CA ILE A 77 17.56 2.00 11.97
C ILE A 77 16.44 3.04 12.17
N PHE A 78 15.47 3.11 11.27
CA PHE A 78 14.34 4.02 11.41
C PHE A 78 13.48 3.71 12.63
N GLN A 79 13.26 2.43 12.95
CA GLN A 79 12.58 2.01 14.18
C GLN A 79 13.37 2.44 15.43
N ARG A 80 14.71 2.31 15.41
CA ARG A 80 15.55 2.72 16.54
C ARG A 80 15.58 4.24 16.72
N ILE A 81 15.53 5.01 15.62
CA ILE A 81 15.39 6.48 15.69
C ILE A 81 14.01 6.86 16.23
N LYS A 82 12.94 6.20 15.75
CA LYS A 82 11.56 6.44 16.22
C LYS A 82 11.40 6.15 17.72
N GLY A 83 12.12 5.13 18.22
CA GLY A 83 12.16 4.80 19.65
C GLY A 83 13.15 5.62 20.48
N GLU A 84 13.77 6.65 19.89
CA GLU A 84 14.73 7.56 20.54
C GLU A 84 15.99 6.87 21.10
N PHE A 85 16.32 5.65 20.62
CA PHE A 85 17.54 4.95 21.03
C PHE A 85 18.79 5.50 20.36
N ILE A 86 18.66 6.09 19.18
CA ILE A 86 19.73 6.71 18.39
C ILE A 86 19.19 7.96 17.68
N SER A 87 20.09 8.85 17.27
CA SER A 87 19.78 10.09 16.55
C SER A 87 20.48 10.16 15.20
N LEU A 88 19.90 10.91 14.27
CA LEU A 88 20.54 11.21 12.97
C LEU A 88 21.86 11.97 13.12
N ASP A 89 22.02 12.69 14.23
CA ASP A 89 23.22 13.49 14.54
C ASP A 89 24.30 12.72 15.30
N ASP A 90 24.04 11.44 15.67
CA ASP A 90 25.04 10.60 16.32
C ASP A 90 26.31 10.50 15.47
N GLU A 91 27.45 10.59 16.12
CA GLU A 91 28.75 10.37 15.50
C GLU A 91 29.15 8.90 15.57
N VAL A 92 29.14 8.24 14.43
CA VAL A 92 29.47 6.82 14.28
C VAL A 92 30.96 6.66 14.04
N LYS A 93 31.65 5.96 14.95
CA LYS A 93 33.06 5.62 14.78
C LYS A 93 33.22 4.47 13.79
N ILE A 94 33.98 4.69 12.73
CA ILE A 94 34.17 3.69 11.68
C ILE A 94 35.19 2.64 12.10
N SER A 95 34.76 1.39 12.17
CA SER A 95 35.60 0.23 12.48
C SER A 95 36.44 -0.19 11.27
N GLU A 96 37.48 -0.93 11.53
CA GLU A 96 38.32 -1.56 10.48
C GLU A 96 37.50 -2.58 9.66
N LYS A 97 36.58 -3.32 10.29
CA LYS A 97 35.67 -4.26 9.63
C LYS A 97 34.77 -3.52 8.63
N ALA A 98 34.09 -2.44 9.06
CA ALA A 98 33.24 -1.63 8.19
C ALA A 98 34.03 -1.07 7.01
N TRP A 99 35.20 -0.45 7.29
CA TRP A 99 36.04 0.11 6.26
C TRP A 99 36.55 -0.92 5.25
N LYS A 100 36.91 -2.16 5.68
CA LYS A 100 37.39 -3.24 4.80
C LYS A 100 36.27 -3.92 4.02
N THR A 101 35.00 -3.66 4.33
CA THR A 101 33.86 -4.33 3.69
C THR A 101 33.84 -4.03 2.19
N GLY A 102 33.89 -5.10 1.39
CA GLY A 102 34.01 -5.04 -0.07
C GLY A 102 32.68 -4.79 -0.78
N GLY A 103 32.74 -4.69 -2.10
CA GLY A 103 31.59 -4.44 -2.97
C GLY A 103 31.29 -2.96 -3.16
N SER A 104 30.02 -2.54 -3.12
CA SER A 104 29.63 -1.13 -3.19
C SER A 104 30.08 -0.38 -1.95
N ARG A 105 30.65 0.82 -2.11
CA ARG A 105 31.22 1.59 -1.00
C ARG A 105 30.69 3.01 -0.98
N SER A 106 30.52 3.55 0.24
CA SER A 106 30.29 4.97 0.51
C SER A 106 31.60 5.73 0.72
N PHE A 107 32.76 5.04 0.65
CA PHE A 107 34.10 5.58 0.82
C PHE A 107 34.35 6.19 2.20
N ILE A 108 33.82 5.56 3.25
CA ILE A 108 34.10 5.92 4.64
C ILE A 108 35.54 5.50 5.02
N GLU A 109 36.15 6.23 5.97
CA GLU A 109 37.50 6.02 6.40
C GLU A 109 37.60 5.48 7.83
N VAL A 110 38.47 4.50 8.07
CA VAL A 110 38.67 3.89 9.39
C VAL A 110 39.03 4.93 10.46
N GLY A 111 38.42 4.80 11.63
CA GLY A 111 38.69 5.66 12.78
C GLY A 111 38.02 7.03 12.75
N LYS A 112 37.44 7.44 11.61
CA LYS A 112 36.66 8.68 11.51
C LYS A 112 35.36 8.58 12.27
N LEU A 113 34.89 9.73 12.74
CA LEU A 113 33.52 9.94 13.24
C LEU A 113 32.67 10.52 12.10
N ILE A 114 31.59 9.85 11.75
CA ILE A 114 30.69 10.23 10.64
C ILE A 114 29.27 10.26 11.16
N LYS A 115 28.52 11.32 10.82
CA LYS A 115 27.12 11.40 11.21
C LYS A 115 26.32 10.19 10.71
N LEU A 116 25.45 9.64 11.56
CA LEU A 116 24.56 8.52 11.22
C LEU A 116 23.75 8.82 9.95
N LYS A 117 23.25 10.05 9.80
CA LYS A 117 22.56 10.52 8.59
C LYS A 117 23.38 10.35 7.32
N ASP A 118 24.66 10.71 7.33
CA ASP A 118 25.51 10.62 6.13
C ASP A 118 25.80 9.16 5.75
N LEU A 119 25.96 8.29 6.75
CA LEU A 119 26.06 6.84 6.52
C LEU A 119 24.79 6.26 5.92
N LEU A 120 23.60 6.66 6.44
CA LEU A 120 22.30 6.27 5.87
C LEU A 120 22.18 6.72 4.42
N MET A 121 22.52 7.96 4.11
CA MET A 121 22.49 8.48 2.74
C MET A 121 23.43 7.71 1.81
N GLY A 122 24.66 7.43 2.23
CA GLY A 122 25.59 6.59 1.47
C GLY A 122 25.09 5.17 1.24
N MET A 123 24.44 4.57 2.24
CA MET A 123 23.85 3.24 2.15
C MET A 123 22.63 3.21 1.20
N ILE A 124 21.74 4.19 1.30
CA ILE A 124 20.51 4.26 0.50
C ILE A 124 20.82 4.54 -0.96
N ILE A 125 21.61 5.58 -1.24
CA ILE A 125 21.85 6.10 -2.59
C ILE A 125 22.87 5.26 -3.34
N GLN A 126 24.07 5.09 -2.78
CA GLN A 126 25.18 4.35 -3.41
C GLN A 126 25.14 2.86 -3.11
N SER A 127 24.33 2.45 -2.12
CA SER A 127 24.32 1.06 -1.67
C SER A 127 25.60 0.63 -0.95
N GLY A 128 26.22 1.54 -0.17
CA GLY A 128 27.49 1.30 0.53
C GLY A 128 27.39 0.13 1.52
N ASN A 129 28.20 -0.91 1.32
CA ASN A 129 28.30 -2.03 2.25
C ASN A 129 29.07 -1.64 3.51
N ASP A 130 30.11 -0.83 3.33
CA ASP A 130 30.91 -0.21 4.39
C ASP A 130 30.01 0.60 5.35
N ALA A 131 29.15 1.47 4.82
CA ALA A 131 28.19 2.22 5.60
C ALA A 131 27.17 1.31 6.30
N SER A 132 26.70 0.24 5.64
CA SER A 132 25.75 -0.71 6.24
C SER A 132 26.32 -1.40 7.48
N VAL A 133 27.58 -1.83 7.40
CA VAL A 133 28.27 -2.48 8.54
C VAL A 133 28.52 -1.48 9.67
N ALA A 134 29.00 -0.27 9.35
CA ALA A 134 29.21 0.77 10.36
C ALA A 134 27.92 1.14 11.12
N LEU A 135 26.81 1.27 10.39
CA LEU A 135 25.48 1.52 10.97
C LEU A 135 25.03 0.36 11.87
N ALA A 136 25.19 -0.88 11.41
CA ALA A 136 24.82 -2.07 12.19
C ALA A 136 25.63 -2.18 13.50
N GLU A 137 26.93 -1.93 13.43
CA GLU A 137 27.81 -1.93 14.63
C GLU A 137 27.45 -0.82 15.61
N HIS A 138 27.13 0.38 15.13
CA HIS A 138 26.71 1.49 15.98
C HIS A 138 25.37 1.20 16.69
N VAL A 139 24.39 0.70 15.96
CA VAL A 139 23.03 0.47 16.47
C VAL A 139 22.94 -0.68 17.46
N ALA A 140 23.72 -1.74 17.25
CA ALA A 140 23.59 -2.98 18.01
C ALA A 140 24.90 -3.47 18.66
N GLY A 141 25.97 -2.69 18.60
CA GLY A 141 27.29 -3.06 19.10
C GLY A 141 28.06 -4.06 18.22
N SER A 142 27.32 -4.83 17.40
CA SER A 142 27.90 -5.74 16.39
C SER A 142 26.91 -5.99 15.25
N GLU A 143 27.46 -6.33 14.06
CA GLU A 143 26.60 -6.73 12.94
C GLU A 143 25.82 -8.01 13.25
N GLY A 144 26.38 -8.96 14.01
CA GLY A 144 25.67 -10.18 14.40
C GLY A 144 24.45 -9.90 15.27
N THR A 145 24.56 -9.02 16.26
CA THR A 145 23.41 -8.57 17.07
C THR A 145 22.40 -7.80 16.22
N PHE A 146 22.87 -6.98 15.26
CA PHE A 146 22.00 -6.26 14.37
C PHE A 146 21.17 -7.19 13.47
N VAL A 147 21.74 -8.29 13.02
CA VAL A 147 21.05 -9.32 12.23
C VAL A 147 19.90 -9.96 13.03
N LEU A 148 20.03 -10.10 14.35
CA LEU A 148 18.92 -10.57 15.20
C LEU A 148 17.73 -9.59 15.09
N PHE A 149 17.98 -8.28 15.17
CA PHE A 149 16.92 -7.27 14.98
C PHE A 149 16.31 -7.33 13.56
N MET A 150 17.15 -7.53 12.53
CA MET A 150 16.63 -7.65 11.16
C MET A 150 15.64 -8.82 11.03
N ASN A 151 15.95 -9.97 11.63
CA ASN A 151 15.09 -11.16 11.57
C ASN A 151 13.86 -11.04 12.48
N GLU A 152 13.98 -10.41 13.65
CA GLU A 152 12.86 -10.09 14.52
C GLU A 152 11.83 -9.21 13.82
N TYR A 153 12.26 -8.07 13.24
CA TYR A 153 11.37 -7.21 12.48
C TYR A 153 10.82 -7.86 11.20
N ALA A 154 11.58 -8.76 10.57
CA ALA A 154 11.06 -9.53 9.45
C ALA A 154 9.87 -10.42 9.88
N LEU A 155 10.00 -11.08 11.03
CA LEU A 155 8.93 -11.88 11.62
C LEU A 155 7.71 -11.01 11.98
N ASP A 156 7.93 -9.89 12.66
CA ASP A 156 6.87 -8.95 13.09
C ASP A 156 6.09 -8.38 11.90
N LEU A 157 6.77 -8.14 10.78
CA LEU A 157 6.15 -7.70 9.54
C LEU A 157 5.43 -8.83 8.77
N GLY A 158 5.59 -10.10 9.17
CA GLY A 158 5.03 -11.25 8.48
C GLY A 158 5.85 -11.73 7.27
N MET A 159 7.15 -11.38 7.18
CA MET A 159 8.07 -11.84 6.13
C MET A 159 8.51 -13.28 6.39
N SER A 160 7.58 -14.23 6.29
CA SER A 160 7.76 -15.63 6.73
C SER A 160 8.77 -16.44 5.88
N ASN A 161 9.14 -15.94 4.72
CA ASN A 161 10.10 -16.57 3.81
C ASN A 161 11.40 -15.75 3.65
N THR A 162 11.82 -15.07 4.72
CA THR A 162 13.02 -14.24 4.73
C THR A 162 13.92 -14.61 5.90
N ASN A 163 15.23 -14.66 5.64
CA ASN A 163 16.28 -14.77 6.65
C ASN A 163 17.47 -13.89 6.25
N PHE A 164 17.90 -13.00 7.12
CA PHE A 164 19.07 -12.16 6.95
C PHE A 164 20.25 -12.72 7.73
N GLU A 165 21.47 -12.59 7.16
CA GLU A 165 22.73 -13.03 7.75
C GLU A 165 23.76 -11.89 7.88
N ASN A 166 23.50 -10.75 7.20
CA ASN A 166 24.31 -9.56 7.30
C ASN A 166 23.53 -8.31 6.89
N ALA A 167 23.99 -7.14 7.30
CA ALA A 167 23.33 -5.85 7.06
C ALA A 167 23.44 -5.34 5.62
N SER A 168 24.32 -5.90 4.81
CA SER A 168 24.64 -5.39 3.47
C SER A 168 24.00 -6.17 2.33
N GLY A 169 23.62 -7.42 2.55
CA GLY A 169 23.16 -8.36 1.52
C GLY A 169 24.31 -9.01 0.73
N LEU A 170 25.53 -9.00 1.27
CA LEU A 170 26.63 -9.78 0.73
C LEU A 170 26.28 -11.29 0.73
N PRO A 171 26.84 -12.08 -0.20
CA PRO A 171 26.49 -13.48 -0.32
C PRO A 171 26.68 -14.28 0.98
N ASN A 172 25.64 -15.01 1.36
CA ASN A 172 25.64 -16.02 2.39
C ASN A 172 24.60 -17.08 1.99
N ASP A 173 24.87 -18.37 2.19
CA ASP A 173 24.00 -19.44 1.70
C ASP A 173 22.68 -19.54 2.48
N ASN A 174 22.68 -19.11 3.73
CA ASN A 174 21.48 -19.10 4.58
C ASN A 174 20.65 -17.81 4.42
N GLN A 175 21.11 -16.84 3.62
CA GLN A 175 20.42 -15.58 3.41
C GLN A 175 19.49 -15.65 2.21
N TYR A 176 18.20 -15.45 2.44
CA TYR A 176 17.17 -15.47 1.42
C TYR A 176 16.01 -14.52 1.73
N THR A 177 15.25 -14.20 0.70
CA THR A 177 14.00 -13.45 0.77
C THR A 177 13.12 -13.81 -0.44
N THR A 178 11.91 -13.27 -0.50
CA THR A 178 10.99 -13.42 -1.62
C THR A 178 10.57 -12.06 -2.17
N ALA A 179 9.99 -12.03 -3.37
CA ALA A 179 9.44 -10.79 -3.92
C ALA A 179 8.27 -10.27 -3.06
N ASN A 180 7.44 -11.20 -2.54
CA ASN A 180 6.34 -10.87 -1.65
C ASN A 180 6.81 -10.26 -0.33
N ASP A 181 7.79 -10.87 0.35
CA ASP A 181 8.32 -10.35 1.62
C ASP A 181 8.97 -8.96 1.43
N ILE A 182 9.70 -8.75 0.33
CA ILE A 182 10.24 -7.41 0.01
C ILE A 182 9.14 -6.39 -0.28
N ALA A 183 8.00 -6.81 -0.84
CA ALA A 183 6.85 -5.92 -1.02
C ALA A 183 6.24 -5.49 0.32
N ILE A 184 6.11 -6.42 1.27
CA ILE A 184 5.67 -6.15 2.65
C ILE A 184 6.59 -5.11 3.29
N LEU A 185 7.91 -5.35 3.28
CA LEU A 185 8.90 -4.44 3.84
C LEU A 185 8.86 -3.06 3.18
N SER A 186 8.76 -3.02 1.85
CA SER A 186 8.70 -1.76 1.10
C SER A 186 7.46 -0.94 1.45
N SER A 187 6.31 -1.60 1.60
CA SER A 187 5.07 -0.96 2.04
C SER A 187 5.18 -0.44 3.47
N ALA A 188 5.83 -1.19 4.38
CA ALA A 188 6.07 -0.76 5.76
C ALA A 188 6.96 0.50 5.82
N ILE A 189 8.06 0.54 5.06
CA ILE A 189 8.94 1.73 4.99
C ILE A 189 8.16 2.97 4.53
N ILE A 190 7.34 2.84 3.48
CA ILE A 190 6.57 3.96 2.93
C ILE A 190 5.53 4.45 3.94
N ARG A 191 4.82 3.53 4.60
CA ARG A 191 3.73 3.84 5.53
C ARG A 191 4.23 4.42 6.85
N GLU A 192 5.27 3.82 7.43
CA GLU A 192 5.69 4.11 8.80
C GLU A 192 6.76 5.19 8.89
N PHE A 193 7.51 5.40 7.81
CA PHE A 193 8.63 6.33 7.76
C PHE A 193 8.60 7.25 6.53
N PRO A 194 7.48 7.97 6.27
CA PRO A 194 7.31 8.76 5.06
C PRO A 194 8.38 9.86 4.90
N ASP A 195 8.92 10.40 6.00
CA ASP A 195 9.95 11.43 5.94
C ASP A 195 11.32 10.86 5.56
N TYR A 196 11.69 9.69 6.05
CA TYR A 196 12.92 9.01 5.66
C TYR A 196 12.79 8.36 4.29
N TYR A 197 11.58 7.92 3.92
CA TYR A 197 11.31 7.39 2.59
C TYR A 197 11.67 8.37 1.47
N LYS A 198 11.52 9.67 1.67
CA LYS A 198 11.90 10.72 0.70
C LYS A 198 13.37 10.65 0.29
N TRP A 199 14.24 10.06 1.11
CA TRP A 199 15.65 9.93 0.78
C TRP A 199 15.92 8.95 -0.36
N TYR A 200 15.04 7.98 -0.58
CA TYR A 200 15.15 7.02 -1.69
C TYR A 200 14.95 7.66 -3.07
N SER A 201 14.29 8.81 -3.13
CA SER A 201 14.10 9.58 -4.36
C SER A 201 15.30 10.45 -4.73
N GLN A 202 16.27 10.63 -3.83
CA GLN A 202 17.44 11.45 -4.10
C GLN A 202 18.32 10.80 -5.18
N LYS A 203 18.59 11.59 -6.23
CA LYS A 203 19.34 11.13 -7.40
C LYS A 203 20.83 11.00 -7.15
N GLU A 204 21.36 11.83 -6.24
CA GLU A 204 22.76 11.91 -5.95
C GLU A 204 23.02 12.31 -4.50
N PHE A 205 24.19 11.95 -4.00
CA PHE A 205 24.68 12.31 -2.68
C PHE A 205 26.20 12.52 -2.77
N THR A 206 26.70 13.56 -2.13
CA THR A 206 28.13 13.83 -2.06
C THR A 206 28.64 13.63 -0.65
N TYR A 207 29.64 12.79 -0.49
CA TYR A 207 30.34 12.58 0.76
C TYR A 207 31.85 12.61 0.51
N ASN A 208 32.60 13.34 1.34
CA ASN A 208 34.06 13.49 1.24
C ASN A 208 34.50 13.90 -0.19
N ASP A 209 33.83 14.91 -0.76
CA ASP A 209 34.03 15.42 -2.14
C ASP A 209 33.76 14.37 -3.26
N ILE A 210 33.29 13.17 -2.89
CA ILE A 210 32.95 12.12 -3.86
C ILE A 210 31.44 12.17 -4.14
N LYS A 211 31.10 12.56 -5.38
CA LYS A 211 29.72 12.52 -5.87
C LYS A 211 29.31 11.09 -6.21
N GLN A 212 28.21 10.63 -5.65
CA GLN A 212 27.67 9.29 -5.80
C GLN A 212 26.25 9.36 -6.35
N ASN A 213 25.98 8.59 -7.41
CA ASN A 213 24.65 8.58 -8.04
C ASN A 213 23.81 7.41 -7.52
N ASN A 214 22.49 7.66 -7.36
CA ASN A 214 21.55 6.60 -7.08
C ASN A 214 21.58 5.56 -8.21
N ARG A 215 21.51 4.29 -7.84
CA ARG A 215 21.58 3.17 -8.79
C ARG A 215 20.26 2.83 -9.44
N ASN A 216 19.14 3.36 -8.93
CA ASN A 216 17.82 3.22 -9.53
C ASN A 216 17.68 4.18 -10.73
N LYS A 217 17.86 3.67 -11.93
CA LYS A 217 17.82 4.49 -13.15
C LYS A 217 16.42 5.02 -13.48
N LEU A 218 15.35 4.41 -12.95
CA LEU A 218 13.99 4.89 -13.15
C LEU A 218 13.76 6.29 -12.54
N LEU A 219 14.50 6.67 -11.51
CA LEU A 219 14.44 8.04 -10.96
C LEU A 219 14.74 9.14 -11.98
N TRP A 220 15.47 8.82 -13.06
CA TRP A 220 15.77 9.79 -14.13
C TRP A 220 14.81 9.69 -15.32
N SER A 221 14.28 8.49 -15.60
CA SER A 221 13.45 8.24 -16.78
C SER A 221 11.95 8.35 -16.53
N ASP A 222 11.49 8.21 -15.29
CA ASP A 222 10.07 8.32 -14.91
C ASP A 222 9.93 9.24 -13.68
N ALA A 223 9.38 10.43 -13.89
CA ALA A 223 9.21 11.44 -12.84
C ALA A 223 8.23 11.02 -11.72
N THR A 224 7.46 9.96 -11.93
CA THR A 224 6.52 9.42 -10.94
C THR A 224 7.16 8.41 -9.99
N VAL A 225 8.38 7.95 -10.31
CA VAL A 225 9.17 7.03 -9.48
C VAL A 225 9.89 7.81 -8.37
N ASP A 226 9.73 7.34 -7.13
CA ASP A 226 10.27 7.97 -5.92
C ASP A 226 11.07 7.04 -4.99
N GLY A 227 11.36 5.82 -5.42
CA GLY A 227 12.13 4.81 -4.67
C GLY A 227 12.30 3.52 -5.47
N LEU A 228 12.85 2.47 -4.93
CA LEU A 228 13.56 2.35 -3.65
C LEU A 228 15.00 1.86 -3.83
N LYS A 229 15.19 0.58 -4.20
CA LYS A 229 16.50 -0.07 -4.07
C LYS A 229 16.83 -1.03 -5.19
N THR A 230 18.11 -1.04 -5.60
CA THR A 230 18.68 -2.03 -6.51
C THR A 230 19.51 -3.06 -5.74
N GLY A 231 19.58 -4.28 -6.27
CA GLY A 231 20.45 -5.34 -5.80
C GLY A 231 21.15 -6.06 -6.95
N TYR A 232 22.34 -6.58 -6.67
CA TYR A 232 23.05 -7.49 -7.58
C TYR A 232 24.08 -8.33 -6.83
N THR A 233 24.05 -9.61 -7.06
CA THR A 233 25.14 -10.58 -6.86
C THR A 233 25.07 -11.62 -7.97
N LYS A 234 26.12 -12.41 -8.17
CA LYS A 234 26.07 -13.51 -9.15
C LYS A 234 24.89 -14.46 -8.88
N LYS A 235 24.61 -14.77 -7.60
CA LYS A 235 23.53 -15.69 -7.18
C LYS A 235 22.14 -15.05 -7.32
N ALA A 236 22.00 -13.77 -7.01
CA ALA A 236 20.72 -13.06 -7.05
C ALA A 236 20.29 -12.64 -8.47
N GLY A 237 21.24 -12.39 -9.38
CA GLY A 237 20.96 -11.67 -10.61
C GLY A 237 20.72 -10.18 -10.34
N TYR A 238 20.17 -9.46 -11.31
CA TYR A 238 19.85 -8.04 -11.18
C TYR A 238 18.44 -7.86 -10.58
N CYS A 239 18.36 -7.19 -9.44
CA CYS A 239 17.12 -6.96 -8.70
C CYS A 239 16.81 -5.47 -8.61
N LEU A 240 15.51 -5.13 -8.59
CA LEU A 240 15.01 -3.76 -8.42
C LEU A 240 13.70 -3.77 -7.65
N VAL A 241 13.65 -2.94 -6.64
CA VAL A 241 12.41 -2.53 -5.96
C VAL A 241 12.12 -1.11 -6.36
N THR A 242 10.93 -0.85 -6.88
CA THR A 242 10.52 0.49 -7.33
C THR A 242 9.15 0.83 -6.78
N SER A 243 9.00 2.09 -6.37
CA SER A 243 7.69 2.68 -6.09
C SER A 243 7.46 3.86 -7.03
N ALA A 244 6.24 3.97 -7.52
CA ALA A 244 5.78 5.09 -8.34
C ALA A 244 4.39 5.54 -7.89
N ASN A 245 4.14 6.85 -7.94
CA ASN A 245 2.84 7.44 -7.58
C ASN A 245 2.28 8.24 -8.75
N ARG A 246 1.09 7.84 -9.25
CA ARG A 246 0.37 8.57 -10.31
C ARG A 246 -1.06 8.84 -9.85
N VAL A 247 -1.39 10.12 -9.70
CA VAL A 247 -2.77 10.56 -9.37
C VAL A 247 -3.35 9.85 -8.15
N GLY A 248 -2.54 9.72 -7.09
CA GLY A 248 -2.97 9.10 -5.82
C GLY A 248 -2.86 7.57 -5.76
N MET A 249 -2.74 6.89 -6.89
CA MET A 249 -2.42 5.46 -6.93
C MET A 249 -0.91 5.25 -6.79
N ARG A 250 -0.48 4.48 -5.77
CA ARG A 250 0.93 4.14 -5.56
C ARG A 250 1.15 2.66 -5.84
N LEU A 251 1.99 2.37 -6.82
CA LEU A 251 2.41 1.00 -7.12
C LEU A 251 3.80 0.71 -6.58
N ILE A 252 3.97 -0.49 -6.03
CA ILE A 252 5.27 -1.05 -5.67
C ILE A 252 5.52 -2.24 -6.59
N SER A 253 6.66 -2.23 -7.29
CA SER A 253 7.09 -3.31 -8.19
C SER A 253 8.41 -3.87 -7.71
N ILE A 254 8.46 -5.18 -7.53
CA ILE A 254 9.65 -5.94 -7.19
C ILE A 254 9.99 -6.86 -8.36
N VAL A 255 11.21 -6.76 -8.86
CA VAL A 255 11.76 -7.60 -9.94
C VAL A 255 13.05 -8.23 -9.44
N LEU A 256 13.10 -9.56 -9.40
CA LEU A 256 14.22 -10.35 -8.89
C LEU A 256 14.81 -11.22 -10.00
N GLY A 257 16.14 -11.27 -10.10
CA GLY A 257 16.82 -12.23 -10.95
C GLY A 257 16.78 -11.91 -12.45
N SER A 258 16.75 -10.65 -12.83
CA SER A 258 16.94 -10.26 -14.24
C SER A 258 18.37 -10.48 -14.72
N ASN A 259 18.54 -10.71 -16.02
CA ASN A 259 19.84 -11.04 -16.61
C ASN A 259 20.77 -9.84 -16.80
N SER A 260 20.24 -8.59 -16.78
CA SER A 260 21.08 -7.39 -16.93
C SER A 260 20.46 -6.19 -16.21
N PRO A 261 21.27 -5.13 -15.95
CA PRO A 261 20.77 -3.89 -15.35
C PRO A 261 19.75 -3.17 -16.25
N THR A 262 19.87 -3.30 -17.57
CA THR A 262 18.91 -2.71 -18.52
C THR A 262 17.60 -3.47 -18.52
N ILE A 263 17.65 -4.80 -18.56
CA ILE A 263 16.46 -5.65 -18.52
C ILE A 263 15.66 -5.40 -17.24
N ARG A 264 16.28 -5.39 -16.06
CA ARG A 264 15.53 -5.12 -14.81
C ARG A 264 14.79 -3.79 -14.84
N VAL A 265 15.37 -2.74 -15.47
CA VAL A 265 14.72 -1.42 -15.60
C VAL A 265 13.54 -1.49 -16.55
N SER A 266 13.73 -2.06 -17.75
CA SER A 266 12.65 -2.18 -18.75
C SER A 266 11.50 -3.07 -18.27
N GLU A 267 11.81 -4.17 -17.57
CA GLU A 267 10.80 -5.09 -17.04
C GLU A 267 10.00 -4.43 -15.89
N THR A 268 10.68 -3.67 -15.03
CA THR A 268 10.00 -2.89 -13.99
C THR A 268 9.07 -1.84 -14.61
N GLN A 269 9.51 -1.13 -15.66
CA GLN A 269 8.69 -0.15 -16.36
C GLN A 269 7.45 -0.79 -16.99
N LYS A 270 7.59 -1.96 -17.62
CA LYS A 270 6.44 -2.70 -18.18
C LYS A 270 5.39 -3.02 -17.11
N LEU A 271 5.82 -3.46 -15.91
CA LEU A 271 4.91 -3.74 -14.81
C LEU A 271 4.19 -2.46 -14.34
N LEU A 272 4.92 -1.36 -14.15
CA LEU A 272 4.32 -0.08 -13.76
C LEU A 272 3.30 0.40 -14.80
N ASP A 273 3.66 0.36 -16.09
CA ASP A 273 2.79 0.79 -17.16
C ASP A 273 1.54 -0.10 -17.27
N TYR A 274 1.67 -1.41 -17.06
CA TYR A 274 0.53 -2.31 -16.99
C TYR A 274 -0.41 -1.95 -15.83
N GLY A 275 0.13 -1.81 -14.61
CA GLY A 275 -0.66 -1.49 -13.43
C GLY A 275 -1.40 -0.16 -13.59
N PHE A 276 -0.70 0.91 -13.91
CA PHE A 276 -1.31 2.24 -14.07
C PHE A 276 -2.25 2.36 -15.28
N ARG A 277 -2.06 1.56 -16.33
CA ARG A 277 -2.92 1.59 -17.51
C ARG A 277 -4.26 0.91 -17.27
N PHE A 278 -4.27 -0.21 -16.57
CA PHE A 278 -5.44 -1.07 -16.49
C PHE A 278 -6.15 -1.01 -15.14
N PHE A 279 -5.53 -0.44 -14.11
CA PHE A 279 -6.10 -0.34 -12.77
C PHE A 279 -6.17 1.10 -12.29
N GLU A 280 -7.02 1.33 -11.32
CA GLU A 280 -7.14 2.58 -10.57
C GLU A 280 -7.49 2.28 -9.12
N THR A 281 -7.00 3.12 -8.21
CA THR A 281 -7.25 3.02 -6.78
C THR A 281 -8.02 4.24 -6.32
N GLN A 282 -9.08 4.02 -5.54
CA GLN A 282 -9.85 5.09 -4.92
C GLN A 282 -9.95 4.88 -3.41
N SER A 283 -9.94 6.00 -2.69
CA SER A 283 -10.31 6.02 -1.28
C SER A 283 -11.83 5.82 -1.16
N ILE A 284 -12.25 5.02 -0.20
CA ILE A 284 -13.66 4.76 0.11
C ILE A 284 -14.08 5.35 1.45
N ASN A 285 -13.25 6.23 2.04
CA ASN A 285 -13.49 6.85 3.34
C ASN A 285 -14.64 7.86 3.35
N ASP A 286 -14.99 8.43 2.19
CA ASP A 286 -16.03 9.45 2.09
C ASP A 286 -17.44 8.86 2.07
N ILE A 287 -17.57 7.53 2.18
CA ILE A 287 -18.86 6.85 2.20
C ILE A 287 -19.41 6.93 3.62
N SER A 288 -20.39 7.78 3.80
CA SER A 288 -21.12 7.90 5.06
C SER A 288 -22.60 8.16 4.81
N GLN A 289 -23.46 7.66 5.71
CA GLN A 289 -24.91 7.79 5.61
C GLN A 289 -25.51 8.07 6.97
N GLN A 290 -26.60 8.84 7.00
CA GLN A 290 -27.45 8.99 8.17
C GLN A 290 -28.40 7.80 8.25
N VAL A 291 -28.40 7.12 9.39
CA VAL A 291 -29.28 5.96 9.65
C VAL A 291 -30.08 6.18 10.91
N PRO A 292 -31.32 5.67 10.96
CA PRO A 292 -32.18 5.80 12.14
C PRO A 292 -31.55 5.13 13.38
N VAL A 293 -31.70 5.79 14.54
CA VAL A 293 -31.33 5.24 15.85
C VAL A 293 -32.52 5.38 16.80
N PHE A 294 -32.79 4.33 17.56
CA PHE A 294 -33.88 4.26 18.53
C PHE A 294 -33.38 4.52 19.94
N LYS A 295 -34.28 4.99 20.81
CA LYS A 295 -34.04 5.28 22.23
C LYS A 295 -32.88 6.29 22.48
N SER A 296 -32.54 7.08 21.48
CA SER A 296 -31.52 8.10 21.53
C SER A 296 -32.10 9.50 21.63
N GLU A 297 -31.31 10.45 22.13
CA GLU A 297 -31.60 11.88 22.03
C GLU A 297 -31.65 12.37 20.59
N LYS A 298 -30.97 11.63 19.70
CA LYS A 298 -30.93 11.87 18.24
C LYS A 298 -31.88 10.93 17.53
N ASN A 299 -32.47 11.37 16.42
CA ASN A 299 -33.31 10.51 15.57
C ASN A 299 -32.50 9.68 14.59
N THR A 300 -31.32 10.17 14.21
CA THR A 300 -30.37 9.54 13.29
C THR A 300 -28.94 9.74 13.76
N ILE A 301 -28.06 8.86 13.36
CA ILE A 301 -26.61 9.01 13.52
C ILE A 301 -25.91 8.81 12.18
N LYS A 302 -24.75 9.43 12.05
CA LYS A 302 -23.87 9.24 10.91
C LYS A 302 -23.08 7.94 11.10
N VAL A 303 -23.15 7.06 10.12
CA VAL A 303 -22.32 5.83 10.05
C VAL A 303 -21.45 5.86 8.82
N GLY A 304 -20.32 5.20 8.85
CA GLY A 304 -19.37 5.19 7.74
C GLY A 304 -18.17 4.27 7.98
N VAL A 305 -17.14 4.39 7.15
CA VAL A 305 -15.88 3.67 7.28
C VAL A 305 -14.87 4.60 7.96
N ILE A 306 -14.24 4.16 9.06
CA ILE A 306 -13.28 5.01 9.82
C ILE A 306 -11.88 4.96 9.21
N ASP A 307 -11.42 3.78 8.80
CA ASP A 307 -10.04 3.62 8.34
C ASP A 307 -9.85 4.08 6.90
N SER A 308 -8.62 4.52 6.61
CA SER A 308 -8.19 4.87 5.25
C SER A 308 -8.24 3.64 4.37
N SER A 309 -9.47 3.23 4.03
CA SER A 309 -9.70 2.08 3.16
C SER A 309 -9.59 2.50 1.70
N TYR A 310 -8.81 1.73 0.97
CA TYR A 310 -8.64 1.91 -0.47
C TYR A 310 -9.08 0.65 -1.20
N LEU A 311 -9.63 0.83 -2.37
CA LEU A 311 -9.97 -0.28 -3.26
C LEU A 311 -9.31 -0.06 -4.62
N THR A 312 -8.67 -1.11 -5.14
CA THR A 312 -8.09 -1.11 -6.48
C THR A 312 -8.93 -2.00 -7.38
N LEU A 313 -9.45 -1.40 -8.44
CA LEU A 313 -10.29 -2.07 -9.43
C LEU A 313 -9.73 -1.84 -10.85
N PRO A 314 -10.19 -2.63 -11.83
CA PRO A 314 -10.01 -2.28 -13.23
C PRO A 314 -10.47 -0.85 -13.52
N ARG A 315 -9.73 -0.16 -14.38
CA ARG A 315 -9.99 1.25 -14.71
C ARG A 315 -11.42 1.44 -15.22
N ASN A 316 -12.08 2.47 -14.73
CA ASN A 316 -13.48 2.83 -14.97
C ASN A 316 -14.53 1.87 -14.34
N GLN A 317 -14.14 0.82 -13.61
CA GLN A 317 -15.12 -0.09 -12.98
C GLN A 317 -15.87 0.58 -11.81
N PHE A 318 -15.24 1.49 -11.08
CA PHE A 318 -15.88 2.23 -9.98
C PHE A 318 -17.19 2.91 -10.37
N ARG A 319 -17.35 3.36 -11.61
CA ARG A 319 -18.58 4.00 -12.12
C ARG A 319 -19.80 3.07 -12.13
N TYR A 320 -19.57 1.77 -12.03
CA TYR A 320 -20.60 0.74 -12.13
C TYR A 320 -20.70 -0.09 -10.84
N THR A 321 -19.98 0.32 -9.80
CA THR A 321 -20.12 -0.31 -8.48
C THR A 321 -21.35 0.21 -7.77
N THR A 322 -22.03 -0.68 -7.07
CA THR A 322 -23.13 -0.35 -6.16
C THR A 322 -22.61 -0.41 -4.73
N GLN A 323 -23.01 0.57 -3.93
CA GLN A 323 -22.69 0.65 -2.51
C GLN A 323 -23.95 0.33 -1.72
N THR A 324 -23.88 -0.67 -0.86
CA THR A 324 -25.00 -1.07 0.00
C THR A 324 -24.55 -1.13 1.45
N ILE A 325 -25.28 -0.46 2.32
CA ILE A 325 -25.07 -0.52 3.77
C ILE A 325 -25.97 -1.60 4.35
N HIS A 326 -25.38 -2.54 5.07
CA HIS A 326 -26.08 -3.57 5.83
C HIS A 326 -25.83 -3.34 7.32
N LEU A 327 -26.87 -2.91 8.04
CA LEU A 327 -26.84 -2.86 9.50
C LEU A 327 -27.08 -4.26 10.07
N TYR A 328 -26.33 -4.66 11.09
CA TYR A 328 -26.50 -5.97 11.73
C TYR A 328 -27.84 -6.09 12.46
N GLN A 329 -28.36 -4.95 12.94
CA GLN A 329 -29.65 -4.84 13.61
C GLN A 329 -30.16 -3.40 13.57
N LYS A 330 -31.40 -3.15 14.02
CA LYS A 330 -31.88 -1.79 14.29
C LYS A 330 -31.00 -1.15 15.36
N LEU A 331 -30.51 0.05 15.11
CA LEU A 331 -29.58 0.74 16.03
C LEU A 331 -30.35 1.26 17.24
N VAL A 332 -29.88 0.95 18.44
CA VAL A 332 -30.48 1.33 19.71
C VAL A 332 -29.41 1.95 20.60
N ALA A 333 -29.69 3.14 21.13
CA ALA A 333 -28.76 3.82 22.05
C ALA A 333 -28.63 3.06 23.40
N PRO A 334 -27.48 3.14 24.10
CA PRO A 334 -26.34 4.00 23.73
C PRO A 334 -25.49 3.40 22.61
N ILE A 335 -24.92 4.25 21.75
CA ILE A 335 -23.92 3.89 20.74
C ILE A 335 -22.76 4.87 20.88
N GLU A 336 -21.54 4.36 20.91
CA GLU A 336 -20.32 5.16 21.03
C GLU A 336 -19.66 5.35 19.65
N LEU A 337 -18.92 6.44 19.49
CA LEU A 337 -18.07 6.68 18.32
C LEU A 337 -17.12 5.48 18.12
N GLY A 338 -17.16 4.89 16.92
CA GLY A 338 -16.33 3.72 16.57
C GLY A 338 -17.02 2.37 16.75
N ASP A 339 -18.21 2.32 17.37
CA ASP A 339 -18.97 1.06 17.49
C ASP A 339 -19.26 0.46 16.11
N ASN A 340 -18.98 -0.83 15.95
CA ASN A 340 -19.28 -1.56 14.72
C ASN A 340 -20.78 -1.84 14.64
N VAL A 341 -21.45 -1.20 13.69
CA VAL A 341 -22.92 -1.23 13.54
C VAL A 341 -23.37 -2.01 12.30
N GLY A 342 -22.45 -2.43 11.45
CA GLY A 342 -22.81 -3.10 10.22
C GLY A 342 -21.64 -3.34 9.28
N GLU A 343 -21.95 -3.48 8.01
CA GLU A 343 -20.96 -3.56 6.93
C GLU A 343 -21.38 -2.69 5.73
N LEU A 344 -20.38 -2.08 5.09
CA LEU A 344 -20.49 -1.50 3.76
C LEU A 344 -20.08 -2.55 2.74
N VAL A 345 -20.96 -2.88 1.82
CA VAL A 345 -20.70 -3.81 0.72
C VAL A 345 -20.59 -3.04 -0.58
N LEU A 346 -19.44 -3.18 -1.24
CA LEU A 346 -19.23 -2.73 -2.61
C LEU A 346 -19.41 -3.91 -3.54
N SER A 347 -20.30 -3.79 -4.51
CA SER A 347 -20.58 -4.84 -5.48
C SER A 347 -20.57 -4.29 -6.90
N PHE A 348 -20.24 -5.16 -7.84
CA PHE A 348 -20.39 -4.94 -9.27
C PHE A 348 -21.29 -6.06 -9.81
N LYS A 349 -22.49 -5.71 -10.24
CA LYS A 349 -23.56 -6.69 -10.53
C LYS A 349 -23.84 -7.55 -9.28
N ASP A 350 -23.78 -8.87 -9.44
CA ASP A 350 -23.98 -9.85 -8.35
C ASP A 350 -22.68 -10.24 -7.63
N GLU A 351 -21.52 -9.69 -8.06
CA GLU A 351 -20.23 -9.98 -7.46
C GLU A 351 -19.89 -8.96 -6.38
N VAL A 352 -19.59 -9.46 -5.17
CA VAL A 352 -19.11 -8.63 -4.05
C VAL A 352 -17.61 -8.37 -4.27
N LEU A 353 -17.26 -7.10 -4.44
CA LEU A 353 -15.87 -6.65 -4.63
C LEU A 353 -15.15 -6.42 -3.31
N ALA A 354 -15.87 -5.90 -2.30
CA ALA A 354 -15.32 -5.64 -0.97
C ALA A 354 -16.42 -5.58 0.09
N ARG A 355 -16.06 -5.96 1.33
CA ARG A 355 -16.84 -5.76 2.54
C ARG A 355 -15.98 -5.04 3.56
N MET A 356 -16.51 -4.01 4.20
CA MET A 356 -15.80 -3.20 5.16
C MET A 356 -16.66 -2.97 6.40
N PRO A 357 -16.06 -2.96 7.61
CA PRO A 357 -16.79 -2.60 8.82
C PRO A 357 -17.44 -1.22 8.69
N LEU A 358 -18.71 -1.13 9.00
CA LEU A 358 -19.43 0.12 9.10
C LEU A 358 -19.54 0.50 10.56
N VAL A 359 -19.08 1.68 10.92
CA VAL A 359 -19.03 2.13 12.31
C VAL A 359 -19.79 3.42 12.53
N ALA A 360 -20.19 3.66 13.78
CA ALA A 360 -20.74 4.94 14.20
C ALA A 360 -19.67 6.03 14.12
N LEU A 361 -19.97 7.14 13.42
CA LEU A 361 -19.07 8.29 13.28
C LEU A 361 -19.39 9.40 14.28
N GLU A 362 -20.35 9.16 15.18
CA GLU A 362 -20.75 10.05 16.27
C GLU A 362 -21.46 9.26 17.37
N ASP A 363 -21.47 9.81 18.58
CA ASP A 363 -22.15 9.22 19.72
C ASP A 363 -23.69 9.38 19.60
N ALA A 364 -24.42 8.38 20.10
CA ALA A 364 -25.86 8.41 20.29
C ALA A 364 -26.20 8.10 21.76
N PRO A 365 -26.24 9.13 22.64
CA PRO A 365 -26.60 8.95 24.04
C PRO A 365 -28.08 8.53 24.19
N GLU A 366 -28.40 7.82 25.27
CA GLU A 366 -29.75 7.43 25.58
C GLU A 366 -30.66 8.63 25.81
N SER A 367 -31.88 8.55 25.29
CA SER A 367 -32.94 9.52 25.57
C SER A 367 -33.62 9.28 26.94
N GLY A 368 -34.39 10.26 27.40
CA GLY A 368 -35.18 10.16 28.61
C GLY A 368 -36.20 9.01 28.59
N PHE A 369 -36.69 8.59 29.76
CA PHE A 369 -37.54 7.41 29.97
C PHE A 369 -38.77 7.37 29.04
N PHE A 370 -39.50 8.48 28.90
CA PHE A 370 -40.70 8.52 28.07
C PHE A 370 -40.42 8.35 26.58
N ALA A 371 -39.35 8.95 26.09
CA ALA A 371 -38.95 8.82 24.70
C ALA A 371 -38.54 7.36 24.38
N ARG A 372 -37.81 6.70 25.30
CA ARG A 372 -37.46 5.29 25.16
C ARG A 372 -38.67 4.35 25.13
N MET A 373 -39.72 4.66 25.90
CA MET A 373 -40.95 3.89 25.89
C MET A 373 -41.68 4.02 24.54
N VAL A 374 -41.76 5.23 23.98
CA VAL A 374 -42.35 5.46 22.65
C VAL A 374 -41.55 4.73 21.58
N ASP A 375 -40.24 4.80 21.61
CA ASP A 375 -39.40 4.12 20.63
C ASP A 375 -39.45 2.59 20.75
N SER A 376 -39.65 2.05 21.96
CA SER A 376 -39.91 0.61 22.15
C SER A 376 -41.14 0.14 21.42
N ILE A 377 -42.18 0.98 21.34
CA ILE A 377 -43.42 0.68 20.59
C ILE A 377 -43.12 0.77 19.07
N LYS A 378 -42.39 1.82 18.60
CA LYS A 378 -42.06 1.97 17.17
C LYS A 378 -41.17 0.82 16.65
N MET A 379 -40.35 0.21 17.52
CA MET A 379 -39.49 -0.92 17.13
C MET A 379 -40.25 -2.21 16.85
N LEU A 380 -41.51 -2.33 17.26
CA LEU A 380 -42.39 -3.50 17.05
C LEU A 380 -43.00 -3.52 15.64
N PHE A 381 -42.97 -2.41 14.95
CA PHE A 381 -43.42 -2.22 13.56
C PHE A 381 -42.26 -1.87 12.63
#